data_c695ab3abaefbba5f38cc09693017354
#
_entry.id   c695ab3abaefbba5f38cc09693017354
#
_cell.length_a   1.000
_cell.length_b   1.000
_cell.length_c   1.000
_cell.angle_alpha   90.00
_cell.angle_beta   90.00
_cell.angle_gamma   90.00
#
_symmetry.space_group_name_H-M   'P 1'
#
loop_
_entity.id
_entity.type
_entity.pdbx_description
1 polymer ?
#
loop_
_entity_poly.entity_id
_entity_poly.type
_entity_poly.pdbx_seq_one_letter_code
_entity_poly.pdbx_strand_id
1 'polypeptide(L)'
;MSMTAWLPSVLTRRRQLVGELRVATAARDARRLRRLLDPEVAVVVDAGEGDRAKVRVVRGAEDAALLLAYGLGDRSGREVVERPVNGRPGLLLRRDGQPAATIAVDVTAGMISVVWVRLGATVLRRGNAVLPV
;
A
#
# COMPACT_ATOMS: atom_id res chain seq x y z
N MET A 1 -26.41 18.60 12.87
CA MET A 1 -24.96 18.57 12.65
C MET A 1 -24.67 18.67 11.16
N SER A 2 -23.77 19.49 10.78
CA SER A 2 -23.47 19.73 9.38
C SER A 2 -22.59 18.63 8.79
N MET A 3 -22.69 18.48 7.47
CA MET A 3 -21.83 17.54 6.75
C MET A 3 -20.35 17.86 6.90
N THR A 4 -20.01 19.13 7.13
CA THR A 4 -18.62 19.54 7.32
C THR A 4 -18.00 18.96 8.57
N ALA A 5 -18.79 18.63 9.60
CA ALA A 5 -18.28 17.96 10.79
C ALA A 5 -18.01 16.47 10.56
N TRP A 6 -18.73 15.86 9.60
CA TRP A 6 -18.60 14.44 9.31
C TRP A 6 -17.40 14.15 8.40
N LEU A 7 -17.16 14.95 7.37
CA LEU A 7 -16.07 14.75 6.42
C LEU A 7 -14.68 14.72 7.09
N PRO A 8 -14.35 15.63 8.00
CA PRO A 8 -13.06 15.56 8.70
C PRO A 8 -12.86 14.25 9.46
N SER A 9 -13.93 13.68 10.03
CA SER A 9 -13.83 12.43 10.77
C SER A 9 -13.47 11.26 9.87
N VAL A 10 -14.04 11.20 8.67
CA VAL A 10 -13.73 10.16 7.69
C VAL A 10 -12.29 10.28 7.22
N LEU A 11 -11.85 11.50 6.90
CA LEU A 11 -10.46 11.73 6.49
C LEU A 11 -9.48 11.41 7.60
N THR A 12 -9.81 11.74 8.85
CA THR A 12 -8.99 11.45 10.01
C THR A 12 -8.80 9.94 10.17
N ARG A 13 -9.90 9.18 10.06
CA ARG A 13 -9.81 7.72 10.17
C ARG A 13 -8.93 7.12 9.08
N ARG A 14 -9.07 7.61 7.85
CA ARG A 14 -8.24 7.15 6.74
C ARG A 14 -6.76 7.44 7.01
N ARG A 15 -6.44 8.65 7.49
CA ARG A 15 -5.08 9.01 7.84
C ARG A 15 -4.51 8.12 8.95
N GLN A 16 -5.31 7.83 9.97
CA GLN A 16 -4.90 6.93 11.04
C GLN A 16 -4.54 5.56 10.50
N LEU A 17 -5.39 5.01 9.64
CA LEU A 17 -5.15 3.70 9.05
C LEU A 17 -3.90 3.70 8.16
N VAL A 18 -3.70 4.76 7.38
CA VAL A 18 -2.50 4.89 6.54
C VAL A 18 -1.25 4.98 7.40
N GLY A 19 -1.31 5.73 8.51
CA GLY A 19 -0.20 5.82 9.45
C GLY A 19 0.14 4.48 10.09
N GLU A 20 -0.86 3.73 10.50
CA GLU A 20 -0.67 2.40 11.06
C GLU A 20 -0.15 1.42 10.00
N LEU A 21 -0.66 1.55 8.79
CA LEU A 21 -0.19 0.75 7.65
C LEU A 21 1.30 1.01 7.38
N ARG A 22 1.71 2.28 7.42
CA ARG A 22 3.11 2.65 7.24
C ARG A 22 4.01 1.97 8.27
N VAL A 23 3.64 2.07 9.53
CA VAL A 23 4.44 1.50 10.61
C VAL A 23 4.54 -0.02 10.45
N ALA A 24 3.41 -0.67 10.20
CA ALA A 24 3.38 -2.13 10.08
C ALA A 24 4.13 -2.62 8.83
N THR A 25 4.01 -1.90 7.72
CA THR A 25 4.72 -2.24 6.48
C THR A 25 6.22 -2.05 6.65
N ALA A 26 6.64 -0.94 7.26
CA ALA A 26 8.05 -0.67 7.51
C ALA A 26 8.67 -1.72 8.46
N ALA A 27 7.90 -2.16 9.45
CA ALA A 27 8.35 -3.16 10.41
C ALA A 27 8.23 -4.59 9.89
N ARG A 28 7.64 -4.82 8.72
CA ARG A 28 7.33 -6.14 8.19
C ARG A 28 6.52 -6.98 9.18
N ASP A 29 5.56 -6.33 9.82
CA ASP A 29 4.74 -6.95 10.83
C ASP A 29 3.43 -7.44 10.21
N ALA A 30 3.44 -8.66 9.70
CA ALA A 30 2.28 -9.26 9.04
C ALA A 30 1.08 -9.39 9.98
N ARG A 31 1.32 -9.69 11.25
CA ARG A 31 0.24 -9.81 12.23
C ARG A 31 -0.48 -8.47 12.41
N ARG A 32 0.27 -7.39 12.52
CA ARG A 32 -0.29 -6.05 12.67
C ARG A 32 -1.02 -5.62 11.40
N LEU A 33 -0.43 -5.90 10.24
CA LEU A 33 -1.07 -5.64 8.95
C LEU A 33 -2.42 -6.34 8.85
N ARG A 34 -2.47 -7.60 9.22
CA ARG A 34 -3.70 -8.37 9.16
C ARG A 34 -4.84 -7.75 9.99
N ARG A 35 -4.52 -7.11 11.11
CA ARG A 35 -5.53 -6.45 11.94
C ARG A 35 -6.11 -5.19 11.31
N LEU A 36 -5.37 -4.55 10.42
CA LEU A 36 -5.82 -3.34 9.74
C LEU A 36 -6.71 -3.66 8.53
N LEU A 37 -6.61 -4.87 8.02
CA LEU A 37 -7.23 -5.27 6.77
C LEU A 37 -8.57 -5.96 7.01
N ASP A 38 -9.54 -5.62 6.15
CA ASP A 38 -10.79 -6.36 6.10
C ASP A 38 -10.49 -7.83 5.78
N PRO A 39 -11.20 -8.79 6.39
CA PRO A 39 -10.97 -10.21 6.06
C PRO A 39 -11.07 -10.54 4.57
N GLU A 40 -11.85 -9.76 3.81
CA GLU A 40 -12.02 -9.95 2.38
C GLU A 40 -11.26 -8.90 1.56
N VAL A 41 -10.24 -8.27 2.13
CA VAL A 41 -9.45 -7.26 1.47
C VAL A 41 -8.91 -7.74 0.12
N ALA A 42 -8.83 -6.82 -0.83
CA ALA A 42 -8.15 -7.05 -2.09
C ALA A 42 -6.91 -6.16 -2.17
N VAL A 43 -5.77 -6.74 -2.50
CA VAL A 43 -4.57 -5.97 -2.82
C VAL A 43 -4.38 -6.07 -4.32
N VAL A 44 -4.44 -4.92 -4.98
CA VAL A 44 -4.29 -4.82 -6.43
C VAL A 44 -2.89 -4.28 -6.70
N VAL A 45 -2.05 -5.08 -7.31
CA VAL A 45 -0.68 -4.70 -7.66
C VAL A 45 -0.62 -4.44 -9.15
N ASP A 46 -0.34 -3.19 -9.51
CA ASP A 46 -0.15 -2.78 -10.89
C ASP A 46 1.34 -2.67 -11.15
N ALA A 47 1.87 -3.61 -11.90
CA ALA A 47 3.26 -3.65 -12.31
C ALA A 47 3.41 -3.39 -13.82
N GLY A 48 2.34 -2.91 -14.46
CA GLY A 48 2.35 -2.66 -15.90
C GLY A 48 3.20 -1.46 -16.27
N GLU A 49 3.84 -1.55 -17.42
CA GLU A 49 4.61 -0.48 -17.99
C GLU A 49 4.24 -0.36 -19.48
N GLY A 50 3.94 0.88 -19.91
CA GLY A 50 3.52 1.12 -21.30
C GLY A 50 2.20 0.44 -21.60
N ASP A 51 2.16 -0.26 -22.73
CA ASP A 51 0.95 -0.93 -23.20
C ASP A 51 0.68 -2.28 -22.54
N ARG A 52 1.57 -2.72 -21.66
CA ARG A 52 1.45 -4.02 -21.00
C ARG A 52 0.93 -3.85 -19.59
N ALA A 53 -0.35 -4.11 -19.42
CA ALA A 53 -0.92 -4.18 -18.09
C ALA A 53 -0.50 -5.48 -17.42
N LYS A 54 0.11 -5.37 -16.25
CA LYS A 54 0.40 -6.53 -15.40
C LYS A 54 -0.25 -6.25 -14.06
N VAL A 55 -1.50 -6.69 -13.94
CA VAL A 55 -2.26 -6.50 -12.72
C VAL A 55 -2.39 -7.84 -12.02
N ARG A 56 -2.06 -7.85 -10.75
CA ARG A 56 -2.18 -9.01 -9.90
C ARG A 56 -3.08 -8.66 -8.73
N VAL A 57 -4.01 -9.53 -8.39
CA VAL A 57 -4.91 -9.31 -7.27
C VAL A 57 -4.69 -10.42 -6.24
N VAL A 58 -4.45 -10.00 -5.00
CA VAL A 58 -4.33 -10.91 -3.87
C VAL A 58 -5.51 -10.65 -2.95
N ARG A 59 -6.25 -11.69 -2.59
CA ARG A 59 -7.44 -11.56 -1.77
C ARG A 59 -7.25 -12.22 -0.42
N GLY A 60 -7.92 -11.66 0.58
CA GLY A 60 -7.89 -12.16 1.94
C GLY A 60 -6.80 -11.51 2.79
N ALA A 61 -7.12 -11.29 4.05
CA ALA A 61 -6.25 -10.53 4.96
C ALA A 61 -4.91 -11.22 5.20
N GLU A 62 -4.89 -12.54 5.25
CA GLU A 62 -3.66 -13.26 5.54
C GLU A 62 -2.64 -13.13 4.40
N ASP A 63 -3.07 -13.46 3.18
CA ASP A 63 -2.19 -13.36 2.02
C ASP A 63 -1.82 -11.91 1.70
N ALA A 64 -2.77 -10.99 1.90
CA ALA A 64 -2.52 -9.57 1.71
C ALA A 64 -1.47 -9.06 2.69
N ALA A 65 -1.56 -9.45 3.95
CA ALA A 65 -0.59 -9.05 4.97
C ALA A 65 0.80 -9.57 4.65
N LEU A 66 0.91 -10.81 4.19
CA LEU A 66 2.19 -11.40 3.81
C LEU A 66 2.79 -10.68 2.60
N LEU A 67 1.95 -10.34 1.62
CA LEU A 67 2.40 -9.57 0.46
C LEU A 67 2.94 -8.21 0.88
N LEU A 68 2.21 -7.48 1.70
CA LEU A 68 2.62 -6.15 2.14
C LEU A 68 3.85 -6.18 3.02
N ALA A 69 4.00 -7.23 3.84
CA ALA A 69 5.15 -7.36 4.71
C ALA A 69 6.43 -7.76 3.95
N TYR A 70 6.30 -8.68 3.02
CA TYR A 70 7.47 -9.33 2.41
C TYR A 70 7.53 -9.26 0.89
N GLY A 71 6.41 -9.01 0.23
CA GLY A 71 6.31 -9.12 -1.22
C GLY A 71 6.66 -7.86 -2.00
N LEU A 72 6.99 -6.77 -1.33
CA LEU A 72 7.32 -5.49 -1.97
C LEU A 72 8.82 -5.25 -2.08
N GLY A 73 9.58 -6.30 -2.11
CA GLY A 73 11.01 -6.24 -2.31
C GLY A 73 11.83 -6.33 -1.04
N ASP A 74 13.14 -6.21 -1.20
CA ASP A 74 14.09 -6.30 -0.13
C ASP A 74 13.94 -5.15 0.87
N ARG A 75 14.26 -5.41 2.12
CA ARG A 75 14.26 -4.42 3.19
C ARG A 75 15.40 -3.42 3.08
N SER A 76 16.49 -3.81 2.47
CA SER A 76 17.68 -2.98 2.38
C SER A 76 17.43 -1.70 1.60
N GLY A 77 17.76 -0.56 2.18
CA GLY A 77 17.57 0.74 1.55
C GLY A 77 16.14 1.17 1.38
N ARG A 78 15.19 0.42 1.95
CA ARG A 78 13.77 0.71 1.81
C ARG A 78 13.29 1.70 2.86
N GLU A 79 12.52 2.67 2.41
CA GLU A 79 11.88 3.66 3.25
C GLU A 79 10.40 3.75 2.88
N VAL A 80 9.55 3.83 3.88
CA VAL A 80 8.10 3.98 3.68
C VAL A 80 7.68 5.29 4.32
N VAL A 81 7.16 6.21 3.50
CA VAL A 81 6.74 7.53 3.98
C VAL A 81 5.31 7.81 3.59
N GLU A 82 4.62 8.62 4.38
CA GLU A 82 3.27 9.05 4.04
C GLU A 82 3.32 10.14 3.00
N ARG A 83 2.59 9.96 1.91
CA ARG A 83 2.48 10.91 0.82
C ARG A 83 1.09 10.85 0.22
N PRO A 84 0.52 11.99 -0.19
CA PRO A 84 -0.74 11.94 -0.92
C PRO A 84 -0.59 11.16 -2.23
N VAL A 85 -1.57 10.34 -2.52
CA VAL A 85 -1.65 9.59 -3.77
C VAL A 85 -2.99 9.94 -4.41
N ASN A 86 -2.94 10.65 -5.53
CA ASN A 86 -4.14 11.15 -6.21
C ASN A 86 -5.05 11.96 -5.27
N GLY A 87 -4.44 12.80 -4.43
CA GLY A 87 -5.18 13.63 -3.49
C GLY A 87 -5.70 12.92 -2.26
N ARG A 88 -5.40 11.64 -2.07
CA ARG A 88 -5.81 10.86 -0.91
C ARG A 88 -4.60 10.50 -0.06
N PRO A 89 -4.78 10.29 1.26
CA PRO A 89 -3.69 9.79 2.07
C PRO A 89 -3.18 8.46 1.53
N GLY A 90 -1.88 8.32 1.46
CA GLY A 90 -1.26 7.11 0.92
C GLY A 90 0.18 6.99 1.39
N LEU A 91 0.90 6.05 0.81
CA LEU A 91 2.29 5.79 1.12
C LEU A 91 3.14 5.84 -0.14
N LEU A 92 4.36 6.33 0.02
CA LEU A 92 5.40 6.21 -0.98
C LEU A 92 6.46 5.27 -0.44
N LEU A 93 6.74 4.24 -1.21
CA LEU A 93 7.84 3.33 -0.94
C LEU A 93 9.04 3.80 -1.74
N ARG A 94 10.14 4.06 -1.06
CA ARG A 94 11.40 4.43 -1.69
C ARG A 94 12.42 3.34 -1.50
N ARG A 95 13.31 3.22 -2.46
CA ARG A 95 14.46 2.35 -2.36
C ARG A 95 15.69 3.15 -2.77
N ASP A 96 16.67 3.25 -1.85
CA ASP A 96 17.89 4.03 -2.08
C ASP A 96 17.59 5.46 -2.56
N GLY A 97 16.61 6.08 -1.94
CA GLY A 97 16.20 7.45 -2.26
C GLY A 97 15.35 7.61 -3.51
N GLN A 98 15.06 6.53 -4.24
CA GLN A 98 14.27 6.58 -5.46
C GLN A 98 12.86 6.05 -5.23
N PRO A 99 11.83 6.67 -5.84
CA PRO A 99 10.48 6.15 -5.76
C PRO A 99 10.40 4.72 -6.29
N ALA A 100 9.85 3.82 -5.50
CA ALA A 100 9.74 2.41 -5.87
C ALA A 100 8.30 1.99 -6.08
N ALA A 101 7.38 2.48 -5.24
CA ALA A 101 5.97 2.14 -5.35
C ALA A 101 5.13 3.19 -4.65
N THR A 102 3.89 3.31 -5.08
CA THR A 102 2.88 4.06 -4.33
C THR A 102 1.82 3.11 -3.82
N ILE A 103 1.27 3.43 -2.66
CA ILE A 103 0.23 2.62 -2.03
C ILE A 103 -0.91 3.56 -1.65
N ALA A 104 -2.12 3.24 -2.11
CA ALA A 104 -3.32 3.94 -1.72
C ALA A 104 -4.31 2.93 -1.16
N VAL A 105 -5.23 3.37 -0.31
CA VAL A 105 -6.19 2.47 0.31
C VAL A 105 -7.60 2.98 0.18
N ASP A 106 -8.55 2.05 0.10
CA ASP A 106 -9.96 2.32 0.31
C ASP A 106 -10.34 1.75 1.67
N VAL A 107 -11.18 2.47 2.37
CA VAL A 107 -11.63 2.11 3.72
C VAL A 107 -13.13 1.91 3.70
N THR A 108 -13.58 0.78 4.25
CA THR A 108 -14.99 0.44 4.38
C THR A 108 -15.23 -0.04 5.79
N ALA A 109 -16.22 0.52 6.46
CA ALA A 109 -16.58 0.14 7.84
C ALA A 109 -15.37 0.19 8.80
N GLY A 110 -14.51 1.17 8.63
CA GLY A 110 -13.37 1.39 9.52
C GLY A 110 -12.18 0.47 9.30
N MET A 111 -12.20 -0.35 8.25
CA MET A 111 -11.11 -1.26 7.91
C MET A 111 -10.66 -1.03 6.48
N ILE A 112 -9.41 -1.38 6.19
CA ILE A 112 -8.88 -1.27 4.83
C ILE A 112 -9.49 -2.38 3.97
N SER A 113 -10.24 -1.99 2.96
CA SER A 113 -10.95 -2.93 2.08
C SER A 113 -10.23 -3.19 0.77
N VAL A 114 -9.48 -2.22 0.27
CA VAL A 114 -8.66 -2.37 -0.93
C VAL A 114 -7.34 -1.65 -0.73
N VAL A 115 -6.27 -2.29 -1.16
CA VAL A 115 -4.93 -1.70 -1.20
C VAL A 115 -4.49 -1.65 -2.65
N TRP A 116 -4.22 -0.45 -3.14
CA TRP A 116 -3.76 -0.24 -4.50
C TRP A 116 -2.25 -0.03 -4.46
N VAL A 117 -1.51 -0.94 -5.04
CA VAL A 117 -0.05 -0.86 -5.13
C VAL A 117 0.34 -0.64 -6.58
N ARG A 118 1.03 0.45 -6.85
CA ARG A 118 1.55 0.72 -8.18
C ARG A 118 3.06 0.76 -8.12
N LEU A 119 3.71 -0.12 -8.85
CA LEU A 119 5.16 -0.18 -8.90
C LEU A 119 5.68 0.87 -9.87
N GLY A 120 6.75 1.54 -9.48
CA GLY A 120 7.36 2.58 -10.29
C GLY A 120 8.17 2.00 -11.44
N ALA A 121 8.27 2.75 -12.54
CA ALA A 121 9.01 2.34 -13.72
C ALA A 121 10.49 2.02 -13.40
N THR A 122 11.08 2.79 -12.50
CA THR A 122 12.47 2.56 -12.10
C THR A 122 12.63 1.20 -11.43
N VAL A 123 11.67 0.82 -10.59
CA VAL A 123 11.67 -0.48 -9.94
C VAL A 123 11.45 -1.58 -10.95
N LEU A 124 10.56 -1.37 -11.94
CA LEU A 124 10.29 -2.36 -12.97
C LEU A 124 11.51 -2.63 -13.83
N ARG A 125 12.28 -1.60 -14.18
CA ARG A 125 13.50 -1.78 -14.94
C ARG A 125 14.56 -2.54 -14.16
N ARG A 126 14.69 -2.24 -12.87
CA ARG A 126 15.58 -2.97 -11.97
C ARG A 126 14.93 -4.27 -11.49
N GLY A 127 13.62 -4.29 -11.47
CA GLY A 127 12.84 -5.38 -10.94
C GLY A 127 13.01 -6.67 -11.71
N ASN A 128 13.27 -6.60 -13.00
CA ASN A 128 13.61 -7.78 -13.77
C ASN A 128 14.94 -8.38 -13.30
N ALA A 129 15.76 -7.59 -12.64
CA ALA A 129 17.05 -8.03 -12.13
C ALA A 129 17.06 -8.13 -10.60
N VAL A 130 16.27 -7.29 -9.91
CA VAL A 130 16.35 -7.13 -8.45
C VAL A 130 15.09 -7.58 -7.75
N LEU A 131 13.92 -7.37 -8.38
CA LEU A 131 12.65 -7.79 -7.83
C LEU A 131 12.14 -8.98 -8.63
N PRO A 132 12.24 -10.17 -8.11
CA PRO A 132 11.66 -11.34 -8.75
C PRO A 132 10.15 -11.31 -8.54
N VAL A 133 9.51 -10.44 -9.21
CA VAL A 133 8.06 -10.29 -9.08
C VAL A 133 7.37 -11.09 -10.14
#